data_17ad659bf9f15674af96510789979793
#
_entry.id   17ad659bf9f15674af96510789979793
#
_cell.length_a   1.000
_cell.length_b   1.000
_cell.length_c   1.000
_cell.angle_alpha   90.00
_cell.angle_beta   90.00
_cell.angle_gamma   90.00
#
_symmetry.space_group_name_H-M   'P 1'
#
loop_
_entity.id
_entity.type
_entity.pdbx_description
1 polymer ?
#
loop_
_entity_poly.entity_id
_entity_poly.type
_entity_poly.pdbx_seq_one_letter_code
_entity_poly.pdbx_strand_id
1 'polypeptide(L)'
;MVKAVVGANWGDEGKGKITDMLAKEADIIIRFQGGANAGHTIVNDYGKFALHTLPSGVFYGHTTSIIGNGVALNIPVLFNEMKSITDRDVPKPKLLVSDRCQMVMPYHILFDQYEEERLGGKSFGSTKSGIAPFYSDKYAKIGFQVSELFEDEDELREKVVRVCETKNVLLEHLYHKPLLNPDELMQTLKEYKEMVEPYVCNVSLYLDKAIKEGKNILLEGQLGTLKDPDHGIYPMVTSSSTLAAYGAVGAGIPPYEIKQIVTVCKAYSSAVGGGAFVSEIFGDEADELRRQIGRASCRERV
;
A
#
# COMPACT_ATOMS: atom_id res chain seq x y z
N MET A 1 3.67 15.04 -18.26
CA MET A 1 2.25 14.58 -18.33
C MET A 1 1.98 13.59 -17.19
N VAL A 2 0.84 13.71 -16.49
CA VAL A 2 0.46 12.78 -15.43
C VAL A 2 -0.53 11.74 -15.93
N LYS A 3 -0.24 10.46 -15.68
CA LYS A 3 -1.03 9.30 -16.09
C LYS A 3 -1.31 8.42 -14.86
N ALA A 4 -2.55 7.98 -14.66
CA ALA A 4 -2.91 7.05 -13.58
C ALA A 4 -3.17 5.65 -14.12
N VAL A 5 -2.65 4.63 -13.46
CA VAL A 5 -2.92 3.21 -13.74
C VAL A 5 -3.74 2.62 -12.60
N VAL A 6 -4.95 2.18 -12.88
CA VAL A 6 -5.92 1.66 -11.90
C VAL A 6 -6.53 0.34 -12.36
N GLY A 7 -7.10 -0.41 -11.43
CA GLY A 7 -7.75 -1.69 -11.71
C GLY A 7 -9.26 -1.54 -11.92
N ALA A 8 -9.80 -2.24 -12.91
CA ALA A 8 -11.23 -2.22 -13.24
C ALA A 8 -12.07 -3.06 -12.26
N ASN A 9 -11.52 -4.16 -11.74
CA ASN A 9 -12.30 -5.21 -11.08
C ASN A 9 -11.89 -5.38 -9.60
N TRP A 10 -11.43 -6.59 -9.22
CA TRP A 10 -11.12 -6.96 -7.83
C TRP A 10 -9.67 -6.72 -7.41
N GLY A 11 -8.83 -6.14 -8.28
CA GLY A 11 -7.46 -5.74 -7.93
C GLY A 11 -6.37 -6.69 -8.39
N ASP A 12 -6.73 -7.76 -9.07
CA ASP A 12 -5.81 -8.79 -9.56
C ASP A 12 -5.63 -8.75 -11.09
N GLU A 13 -5.75 -7.56 -11.68
CA GLU A 13 -5.74 -7.35 -13.13
C GLU A 13 -4.33 -7.35 -13.75
N GLY A 14 -3.26 -7.35 -12.93
CA GLY A 14 -1.88 -7.27 -13.43
C GLY A 14 -1.39 -5.85 -13.66
N LYS A 15 -1.86 -4.88 -12.87
CA LYS A 15 -1.42 -3.47 -12.93
C LYS A 15 0.09 -3.30 -12.86
N GLY A 16 0.77 -4.06 -11.99
CA GLY A 16 2.22 -3.99 -11.88
C GLY A 16 2.95 -4.24 -13.19
N LYS A 17 2.50 -5.22 -13.99
CA LYS A 17 3.04 -5.49 -15.33
C LYS A 17 2.81 -4.31 -16.29
N ILE A 18 1.63 -3.72 -16.28
CA ILE A 18 1.31 -2.57 -17.13
C ILE A 18 2.10 -1.34 -16.68
N THR A 19 2.21 -1.12 -15.38
CA THR A 19 3.04 -0.04 -14.81
C THR A 19 4.51 -0.20 -15.20
N ASP A 20 5.06 -1.40 -15.09
CA ASP A 20 6.44 -1.71 -15.49
C ASP A 20 6.67 -1.42 -16.98
N MET A 21 5.73 -1.82 -17.84
CA MET A 21 5.81 -1.50 -19.26
C MET A 21 5.81 0.02 -19.54
N LEU A 22 4.97 0.78 -18.85
CA LEU A 22 4.85 2.23 -18.99
C LEU A 22 6.00 2.99 -18.30
N ALA A 23 6.68 2.36 -17.34
CA ALA A 23 7.80 2.91 -16.61
C ALA A 23 8.98 3.28 -17.50
N LYS A 24 9.13 2.62 -18.65
CA LYS A 24 10.19 2.91 -19.64
C LYS A 24 10.20 4.37 -20.10
N GLU A 25 9.02 5.01 -20.15
CA GLU A 25 8.82 6.38 -20.60
C GLU A 25 8.52 7.35 -19.45
N ALA A 26 8.49 6.88 -18.21
CA ALA A 26 8.19 7.68 -17.04
C ALA A 26 9.45 8.19 -16.35
N ASP A 27 9.47 9.47 -15.98
CA ASP A 27 10.50 10.04 -15.13
C ASP A 27 10.26 9.75 -13.65
N ILE A 28 8.97 9.65 -13.26
CA ILE A 28 8.54 9.48 -11.86
C ILE A 28 7.42 8.45 -11.82
N ILE A 29 7.51 7.53 -10.84
CA ILE A 29 6.45 6.56 -10.55
C ILE A 29 6.10 6.68 -9.07
N ILE A 30 4.82 6.92 -8.80
CA ILE A 30 4.34 7.14 -7.44
C ILE A 30 3.24 6.15 -7.05
N ARG A 31 3.42 5.47 -5.92
CA ARG A 31 2.34 4.78 -5.22
C ARG A 31 1.53 5.82 -4.47
N PHE A 32 0.23 5.92 -4.74
CA PHE A 32 -0.61 6.98 -4.19
C PHE A 32 -1.59 6.49 -3.12
N GLN A 33 -1.78 5.17 -2.96
CA GLN A 33 -2.68 4.59 -1.97
C GLN A 33 -2.35 3.12 -1.67
N GLY A 34 -3.07 2.53 -0.72
CA GLY A 34 -2.88 1.15 -0.30
C GLY A 34 -1.63 0.98 0.56
N GLY A 35 -1.17 -0.23 0.72
CA GLY A 35 0.00 -0.56 1.54
C GLY A 35 0.57 -1.92 1.15
N ALA A 36 1.18 -2.62 2.10
CA ALA A 36 1.83 -3.91 1.84
C ALA A 36 0.86 -5.10 1.70
N ASN A 37 -0.45 -4.85 1.64
CA ASN A 37 -1.47 -5.89 1.59
C ASN A 37 -1.68 -6.55 0.21
N ALA A 38 -1.18 -5.94 -0.87
CA ALA A 38 -1.26 -6.53 -2.20
C ALA A 38 0.11 -6.58 -2.87
N GLY A 39 0.43 -7.71 -3.50
CA GLY A 39 1.70 -7.91 -4.20
C GLY A 39 1.58 -7.70 -5.70
N HIS A 40 2.58 -7.04 -6.29
CA HIS A 40 2.75 -6.92 -7.74
C HIS A 40 3.89 -7.84 -8.18
N THR A 41 3.57 -8.81 -9.04
CA THR A 41 4.61 -9.67 -9.61
C THR A 41 5.15 -9.05 -10.89
N ILE A 42 6.46 -8.84 -10.94
CA ILE A 42 7.20 -8.33 -12.11
C ILE A 42 8.20 -9.40 -12.52
N VAL A 43 8.29 -9.62 -13.82
CA VAL A 43 9.29 -10.51 -14.43
C VAL A 43 10.06 -9.70 -15.46
N ASN A 44 11.36 -9.54 -15.23
CA ASN A 44 12.28 -8.80 -16.10
C ASN A 44 13.64 -9.49 -16.19
N ASP A 45 14.62 -8.84 -16.77
CA ASP A 45 15.98 -9.39 -16.98
C ASP A 45 16.71 -9.73 -15.66
N TYR A 46 16.35 -9.09 -14.56
CA TYR A 46 16.87 -9.40 -13.22
C TYR A 46 16.16 -10.59 -12.56
N GLY A 47 15.05 -11.09 -13.15
CA GLY A 47 14.30 -12.25 -12.67
C GLY A 47 12.87 -11.93 -12.26
N LYS A 48 12.32 -12.77 -11.36
CA LYS A 48 10.94 -12.63 -10.84
C LYS A 48 10.96 -11.96 -9.45
N PHE A 49 10.19 -10.91 -9.30
CA PHE A 49 10.03 -10.13 -8.06
C PHE A 49 8.56 -10.01 -7.67
N ALA A 50 8.28 -10.06 -6.37
CA ALA A 50 6.99 -9.75 -5.81
C ALA A 50 7.16 -8.48 -4.94
N LEU A 51 6.72 -7.33 -5.45
CA LEU A 51 6.75 -6.05 -4.74
C LEU A 51 5.40 -5.80 -4.06
N HIS A 52 5.42 -5.25 -2.85
CA HIS A 52 4.22 -4.90 -2.09
C HIS A 52 4.11 -3.38 -1.88
N THR A 53 5.22 -2.72 -1.55
CA THR A 53 5.27 -1.29 -1.23
C THR A 53 6.00 -0.50 -2.30
N LEU A 54 7.12 -0.99 -2.80
CA LEU A 54 7.88 -0.31 -3.86
C LEU A 54 7.06 -0.16 -5.15
N PRO A 55 7.17 0.98 -5.86
CA PRO A 55 6.61 1.14 -7.20
C PRO A 55 7.17 0.12 -8.19
N SER A 56 6.36 -0.30 -9.17
CA SER A 56 6.75 -1.33 -10.15
C SER A 56 7.91 -0.93 -11.06
N GLY A 57 8.21 0.36 -11.17
CA GLY A 57 9.30 0.87 -12.03
C GLY A 57 10.67 0.99 -11.35
N VAL A 58 10.87 0.45 -10.15
CA VAL A 58 12.15 0.54 -9.40
C VAL A 58 13.34 -0.07 -10.12
N PHE A 59 13.12 -0.86 -11.17
CA PHE A 59 14.16 -1.50 -11.97
C PHE A 59 14.80 -0.57 -13.02
N TYR A 60 14.24 0.62 -13.24
CA TYR A 60 14.73 1.58 -14.22
C TYR A 60 15.53 2.69 -13.54
N GLY A 61 16.85 2.75 -13.79
CA GLY A 61 17.74 3.71 -13.14
C GLY A 61 17.47 5.20 -13.45
N HIS A 62 16.67 5.50 -14.49
CA HIS A 62 16.26 6.86 -14.83
C HIS A 62 15.03 7.33 -14.04
N THR A 63 14.23 6.41 -13.49
CA THR A 63 13.00 6.74 -12.78
C THR A 63 13.26 7.14 -11.33
N THR A 64 12.44 8.05 -10.80
CA THR A 64 12.33 8.30 -9.36
C THR A 64 11.08 7.61 -8.84
N SER A 65 11.24 6.75 -7.86
CA SER A 65 10.16 6.02 -7.19
C SER A 65 9.69 6.80 -5.97
N ILE A 66 8.39 7.02 -5.83
CA ILE A 66 7.81 7.82 -4.74
C ILE A 66 6.76 7.03 -3.97
N ILE A 67 6.84 7.10 -2.65
CA ILE A 67 5.77 6.71 -1.73
C ILE A 67 4.99 7.98 -1.39
N GLY A 68 3.77 8.07 -1.89
CA GLY A 68 2.92 9.25 -1.78
C GLY A 68 2.14 9.36 -0.47
N ASN A 69 1.48 10.50 -0.27
CA ASN A 69 0.74 10.86 0.96
C ASN A 69 -0.33 9.83 1.37
N GLY A 70 -0.94 9.17 0.39
CA GLY A 70 -2.07 8.25 0.63
C GLY A 70 -1.67 6.82 0.97
N VAL A 71 -0.39 6.48 0.97
CA VAL A 71 0.09 5.12 1.23
C VAL A 71 0.06 4.81 2.73
N ALA A 72 -0.33 3.58 3.07
CA ALA A 72 -0.14 2.98 4.38
C ALA A 72 1.28 2.41 4.44
N LEU A 73 2.23 3.21 4.91
CA LEU A 73 3.65 2.90 4.84
C LEU A 73 4.09 1.96 5.96
N ASN A 74 4.41 0.73 5.61
CA ASN A 74 5.14 -0.18 6.50
C ASN A 74 6.64 -0.04 6.22
N ILE A 75 7.36 0.70 7.08
CA ILE A 75 8.78 1.01 6.90
C ILE A 75 9.64 -0.25 6.84
N PRO A 76 9.56 -1.20 7.77
CA PRO A 76 10.31 -2.45 7.67
C PRO A 76 10.08 -3.21 6.37
N VAL A 77 8.84 -3.31 5.91
CA VAL A 77 8.51 -4.00 4.65
C VAL A 77 9.14 -3.29 3.45
N LEU A 78 9.05 -1.95 3.39
CA LEU A 78 9.65 -1.16 2.31
C LEU A 78 11.16 -1.42 2.18
N PHE A 79 11.88 -1.38 3.31
CA PHE A 79 13.35 -1.55 3.29
C PHE A 79 13.78 -2.99 3.08
N ASN A 80 13.00 -3.97 3.56
CA ASN A 80 13.23 -5.37 3.25
C ASN A 80 13.04 -5.65 1.75
N GLU A 81 12.04 -5.06 1.10
CA GLU A 81 11.88 -5.13 -0.35
C GLU A 81 13.05 -4.48 -1.08
N MET A 82 13.44 -3.27 -0.68
CA MET A 82 14.58 -2.58 -1.28
C MET A 82 15.87 -3.42 -1.17
N LYS A 83 16.12 -4.03 0.00
CA LYS A 83 17.23 -4.96 0.18
C LYS A 83 17.11 -6.16 -0.74
N SER A 84 15.94 -6.77 -0.85
CA SER A 84 15.71 -7.96 -1.67
C SER A 84 15.98 -7.76 -3.17
N ILE A 85 15.77 -6.55 -3.69
CA ILE A 85 16.09 -6.22 -5.08
C ILE A 85 17.57 -5.88 -5.26
N THR A 86 18.18 -5.16 -4.32
CA THR A 86 19.62 -4.80 -4.39
C THR A 86 20.53 -6.03 -4.19
N ASP A 87 20.12 -7.00 -3.35
CA ASP A 87 20.84 -8.28 -3.18
C ASP A 87 20.85 -9.13 -4.46
N ARG A 88 20.09 -8.74 -5.49
CA ARG A 88 20.00 -9.42 -6.80
C ARG A 88 20.54 -8.55 -7.94
N ASP A 89 21.52 -7.71 -7.64
CA ASP A 89 22.23 -6.85 -8.58
C ASP A 89 21.35 -5.78 -9.27
N VAL A 90 20.14 -5.53 -8.77
CA VAL A 90 19.34 -4.38 -9.22
C VAL A 90 19.97 -3.11 -8.64
N PRO A 91 20.26 -2.08 -9.45
CA PRO A 91 20.78 -0.83 -8.95
C PRO A 91 19.86 -0.22 -7.88
N LYS A 92 20.45 0.36 -6.82
CA LYS A 92 19.66 1.00 -5.77
C LYS A 92 18.72 2.06 -6.37
N PRO A 93 17.40 1.93 -6.19
CA PRO A 93 16.44 2.85 -6.78
C PRO A 93 16.56 4.25 -6.18
N LYS A 94 16.24 5.27 -6.97
CA LYS A 94 16.00 6.62 -6.47
C LYS A 94 14.65 6.64 -5.79
N LEU A 95 14.64 6.54 -4.47
CA LEU A 95 13.43 6.49 -3.64
C LEU A 95 13.21 7.83 -2.94
N LEU A 96 11.96 8.30 -2.93
CA LEU A 96 11.48 9.39 -2.09
C LEU A 96 10.25 8.93 -1.31
N VAL A 97 10.13 9.39 -0.08
CA VAL A 97 9.01 9.11 0.82
C VAL A 97 8.39 10.44 1.25
N SER A 98 7.08 10.55 1.09
CA SER A 98 6.37 11.76 1.53
C SER A 98 6.45 11.94 3.04
N ASP A 99 6.78 13.15 3.46
CA ASP A 99 6.69 13.62 4.83
C ASP A 99 5.27 13.49 5.41
N ARG A 100 4.22 13.58 4.55
CA ARG A 100 2.80 13.44 4.92
C ARG A 100 2.29 12.01 4.88
N CYS A 101 3.08 11.05 4.42
CA CYS A 101 2.72 9.65 4.45
C CYS A 101 2.58 9.19 5.91
N GLN A 102 1.58 8.36 6.20
CA GLN A 102 1.41 7.80 7.55
C GLN A 102 1.96 6.39 7.65
N MET A 103 2.46 6.05 8.84
CA MET A 103 3.14 4.79 9.10
C MET A 103 2.19 3.72 9.63
N VAL A 104 2.33 2.50 9.10
CA VAL A 104 1.72 1.31 9.71
C VAL A 104 2.55 0.94 10.94
N MET A 105 1.94 1.12 12.10
CA MET A 105 2.58 0.80 13.38
C MET A 105 2.46 -0.72 13.69
N PRO A 106 3.35 -1.30 14.49
CA PRO A 106 3.29 -2.72 14.84
C PRO A 106 1.93 -3.15 15.40
N TYR A 107 1.30 -2.31 16.21
CA TYR A 107 -0.01 -2.61 16.78
C TYR A 107 -1.12 -2.67 15.72
N HIS A 108 -1.03 -1.98 14.59
CA HIS A 108 -2.02 -2.14 13.51
C HIS A 108 -2.06 -3.57 13.00
N ILE A 109 -0.90 -4.21 12.85
CA ILE A 109 -0.80 -5.60 12.41
C ILE A 109 -1.41 -6.53 13.45
N LEU A 110 -1.13 -6.30 14.74
CA LEU A 110 -1.70 -7.08 15.84
C LEU A 110 -3.23 -6.94 15.90
N PHE A 111 -3.75 -5.72 15.78
CA PHE A 111 -5.21 -5.48 15.79
C PHE A 111 -5.92 -6.14 14.60
N ASP A 112 -5.32 -6.13 13.42
CA ASP A 112 -5.86 -6.82 12.24
C ASP A 112 -5.91 -8.35 12.47
N GLN A 113 -4.88 -8.91 13.09
CA GLN A 113 -4.84 -10.34 13.45
C GLN A 113 -5.88 -10.68 14.52
N TYR A 114 -5.96 -9.90 15.59
CA TYR A 114 -6.87 -10.16 16.71
C TYR A 114 -8.33 -10.01 16.30
N GLU A 115 -8.64 -9.08 15.40
CA GLU A 115 -10.01 -8.93 14.88
C GLU A 115 -10.41 -10.13 14.01
N GLU A 116 -9.53 -10.61 13.13
CA GLU A 116 -9.77 -11.83 12.36
C GLU A 116 -9.94 -13.07 13.27
N GLU A 117 -9.15 -13.17 14.36
CA GLU A 117 -9.31 -14.21 15.36
C GLU A 117 -10.67 -14.11 16.06
N ARG A 118 -11.06 -12.92 16.49
CA ARG A 118 -12.33 -12.66 17.18
C ARG A 118 -13.54 -12.98 16.32
N LEU A 119 -13.51 -12.65 15.03
CA LEU A 119 -14.58 -12.90 14.08
C LEU A 119 -14.69 -14.37 13.67
N GLY A 120 -13.61 -15.14 13.75
CA GLY A 120 -13.59 -16.57 13.46
C GLY A 120 -14.18 -16.88 12.07
N GLY A 121 -15.22 -17.71 12.02
CA GLY A 121 -15.88 -18.11 10.76
C GLY A 121 -16.58 -16.96 10.00
N LYS A 122 -16.69 -15.78 10.59
CA LYS A 122 -17.24 -14.56 9.97
C LYS A 122 -16.17 -13.56 9.59
N SER A 123 -14.90 -13.96 9.57
CA SER A 123 -13.76 -13.11 9.21
C SER A 123 -13.87 -12.60 7.78
N PHE A 124 -13.32 -11.40 7.53
CA PHE A 124 -13.31 -10.79 6.20
C PHE A 124 -12.25 -11.39 5.26
N GLY A 125 -11.35 -12.21 5.79
CA GLY A 125 -10.20 -12.74 5.05
C GLY A 125 -9.11 -11.69 4.85
N SER A 126 -8.84 -10.89 5.88
CA SER A 126 -7.78 -9.89 5.87
C SER A 126 -6.42 -10.52 5.54
N THR A 127 -5.55 -9.73 4.89
CA THR A 127 -4.15 -10.07 4.66
C THR A 127 -3.31 -10.03 5.94
N LYS A 128 -3.88 -9.56 7.04
CA LYS A 128 -3.22 -9.36 8.35
C LYS A 128 -2.01 -8.41 8.26
N SER A 129 -2.11 -7.43 7.35
CA SER A 129 -1.08 -6.41 7.12
C SER A 129 -1.36 -5.10 7.86
N GLY A 130 -2.39 -5.04 8.70
CA GLY A 130 -2.74 -3.90 9.53
C GLY A 130 -3.43 -2.75 8.77
N ILE A 131 -3.96 -2.98 7.58
CA ILE A 131 -4.46 -1.91 6.71
C ILE A 131 -5.77 -1.30 7.25
N ALA A 132 -6.74 -2.10 7.65
CA ALA A 132 -7.99 -1.58 8.20
C ALA A 132 -7.79 -0.81 9.51
N PRO A 133 -7.06 -1.33 10.52
CA PRO A 133 -6.73 -0.57 11.73
C PRO A 133 -5.94 0.72 11.43
N PHE A 134 -5.01 0.68 10.47
CA PHE A 134 -4.25 1.86 10.04
C PHE A 134 -5.16 2.97 9.50
N TYR A 135 -6.06 2.67 8.55
CA TYR A 135 -6.96 3.67 8.00
C TYR A 135 -7.98 4.14 9.03
N SER A 136 -8.42 3.28 9.96
CA SER A 136 -9.22 3.67 11.11
C SER A 136 -8.52 4.76 11.92
N ASP A 137 -7.27 4.57 12.28
CA ASP A 137 -6.49 5.52 13.06
C ASP A 137 -6.20 6.81 12.28
N LYS A 138 -5.92 6.70 10.99
CA LYS A 138 -5.72 7.86 10.11
C LYS A 138 -6.93 8.80 10.13
N TYR A 139 -8.13 8.27 9.96
CA TYR A 139 -9.35 9.08 9.95
C TYR A 139 -9.84 9.45 11.34
N ALA A 140 -9.49 8.69 12.38
CA ALA A 140 -9.64 9.08 13.78
C ALA A 140 -8.62 10.16 14.22
N LYS A 141 -7.64 10.50 13.38
CA LYS A 141 -6.58 11.51 13.61
C LYS A 141 -5.61 11.15 14.74
N ILE A 142 -5.39 9.86 14.94
CA ILE A 142 -4.44 9.31 15.92
C ILE A 142 -3.28 8.55 15.28
N GLY A 143 -3.25 8.47 13.95
CA GLY A 143 -2.14 7.89 13.19
C GLY A 143 -0.88 8.76 13.24
N PHE A 144 0.26 8.19 12.87
CA PHE A 144 1.56 8.87 12.87
C PHE A 144 2.03 9.16 11.45
N GLN A 145 2.26 10.44 11.12
CA GLN A 145 2.90 10.86 9.87
C GLN A 145 4.42 10.70 9.96
N VAL A 146 5.06 10.53 8.81
CA VAL A 146 6.53 10.47 8.73
C VAL A 146 7.17 11.76 9.23
N SER A 147 6.56 12.93 8.99
CA SER A 147 7.04 14.21 9.50
C SER A 147 7.19 14.25 11.02
N GLU A 148 6.30 13.57 11.75
CA GLU A 148 6.30 13.57 13.23
C GLU A 148 7.55 12.89 13.81
N LEU A 149 8.25 12.07 13.04
CA LEU A 149 9.54 11.50 13.45
C LEU A 149 10.64 12.56 13.62
N PHE A 150 10.45 13.76 13.05
CA PHE A 150 11.40 14.86 13.04
C PHE A 150 10.96 16.05 13.91
N GLU A 151 9.83 15.92 14.60
CA GLU A 151 9.32 16.86 15.56
C GLU A 151 9.98 16.71 16.94
N ASP A 152 9.54 17.49 17.91
CA ASP A 152 10.02 17.39 19.29
C ASP A 152 9.74 16.01 19.91
N GLU A 153 10.74 15.41 20.54
CA GLU A 153 10.64 14.05 21.11
C GLU A 153 9.60 13.97 22.24
N ASP A 154 9.44 15.04 23.02
CA ASP A 154 8.49 15.07 24.12
C ASP A 154 7.05 15.14 23.60
N GLU A 155 6.79 15.95 22.57
CA GLU A 155 5.48 16.03 21.91
C GLU A 155 5.10 14.70 21.24
N LEU A 156 6.05 14.06 20.58
CA LEU A 156 5.85 12.73 19.99
C LEU A 156 5.55 11.69 21.09
N ARG A 157 6.27 11.74 22.19
CA ARG A 157 6.06 10.85 23.34
C ARG A 157 4.68 11.02 23.97
N GLU A 158 4.22 12.25 24.15
CA GLU A 158 2.87 12.51 24.66
C GLU A 158 1.80 11.89 23.74
N LYS A 159 1.96 11.99 22.44
CA LYS A 159 1.06 11.36 21.46
C LYS A 159 1.10 9.83 21.57
N VAL A 160 2.29 9.24 21.68
CA VAL A 160 2.48 7.79 21.84
C VAL A 160 1.76 7.29 23.09
N VAL A 161 1.90 7.98 24.23
CA VAL A 161 1.22 7.62 25.48
C VAL A 161 -0.31 7.61 25.28
N ARG A 162 -0.88 8.69 24.74
CA ARG A 162 -2.33 8.78 24.50
C ARG A 162 -2.85 7.67 23.56
N VAL A 163 -2.07 7.33 22.53
CA VAL A 163 -2.43 6.24 21.63
C VAL A 163 -2.37 4.89 22.35
N CYS A 164 -1.32 4.63 23.10
CA CYS A 164 -1.20 3.40 23.90
C CYS A 164 -2.35 3.25 24.90
N GLU A 165 -2.71 4.30 25.64
CA GLU A 165 -3.85 4.29 26.57
C GLU A 165 -5.14 3.86 25.86
N THR A 166 -5.46 4.49 24.72
CA THR A 166 -6.66 4.17 23.94
C THR A 166 -6.65 2.74 23.42
N LYS A 167 -5.51 2.28 22.89
CA LYS A 167 -5.37 0.92 22.33
C LYS A 167 -5.40 -0.14 23.41
N ASN A 168 -4.81 0.15 24.57
CA ASN A 168 -4.76 -0.79 25.68
C ASN A 168 -6.14 -1.11 26.26
N VAL A 169 -7.09 -0.19 26.20
CA VAL A 169 -8.50 -0.49 26.56
C VAL A 169 -9.05 -1.62 25.69
N LEU A 170 -8.80 -1.60 24.38
CA LEU A 170 -9.25 -2.65 23.47
C LEU A 170 -8.47 -3.94 23.66
N LEU A 171 -7.17 -3.86 23.89
CA LEU A 171 -6.33 -5.03 24.15
C LEU A 171 -6.76 -5.76 25.42
N GLU A 172 -7.00 -5.02 26.49
CA GLU A 172 -7.39 -5.58 27.79
C GLU A 172 -8.80 -6.16 27.78
N HIS A 173 -9.78 -5.36 27.32
CA HIS A 173 -11.20 -5.67 27.55
C HIS A 173 -11.88 -6.36 26.37
N LEU A 174 -11.37 -6.22 25.14
CA LEU A 174 -11.98 -6.84 23.94
C LEU A 174 -11.18 -8.05 23.47
N TYR A 175 -9.86 -7.88 23.34
CA TYR A 175 -9.02 -8.93 22.74
C TYR A 175 -8.36 -9.83 23.79
N HIS A 176 -8.25 -9.40 25.06
CA HIS A 176 -7.55 -10.10 26.14
C HIS A 176 -6.10 -10.46 25.75
N LYS A 177 -5.39 -9.46 25.25
CA LYS A 177 -4.02 -9.57 24.73
C LYS A 177 -3.07 -8.66 25.52
N PRO A 178 -1.73 -8.87 25.42
CA PRO A 178 -0.75 -8.03 26.07
C PRO A 178 -0.91 -6.55 25.72
N LEU A 179 -0.66 -5.68 26.69
CA LEU A 179 -0.75 -4.23 26.52
C LEU A 179 0.46 -3.68 25.76
N LEU A 180 0.26 -2.56 25.05
CA LEU A 180 1.34 -1.80 24.44
C LEU A 180 2.14 -1.05 25.49
N ASN A 181 3.44 -1.03 25.31
CA ASN A 181 4.38 -0.25 26.12
C ASN A 181 4.79 1.01 25.33
N PRO A 182 4.56 2.23 25.86
CA PRO A 182 4.96 3.47 25.20
C PRO A 182 6.46 3.56 24.91
N ASP A 183 7.33 3.05 25.78
CA ASP A 183 8.79 3.10 25.59
C ASP A 183 9.23 2.22 24.42
N GLU A 184 8.65 1.04 24.26
CA GLU A 184 8.90 0.15 23.13
C GLU A 184 8.42 0.78 21.81
N LEU A 185 7.29 1.48 21.85
CA LEU A 185 6.77 2.16 20.67
C LEU A 185 7.64 3.37 20.29
N MET A 186 8.14 4.14 21.26
CA MET A 186 9.12 5.22 21.04
C MET A 186 10.41 4.68 20.42
N GLN A 187 10.92 3.55 20.94
CA GLN A 187 12.10 2.91 20.35
C GLN A 187 11.86 2.50 18.89
N THR A 188 10.71 1.93 18.60
CA THR A 188 10.30 1.60 17.21
C THR A 188 10.28 2.83 16.30
N LEU A 189 9.73 3.96 16.77
CA LEU A 189 9.69 5.20 15.99
C LEU A 189 11.10 5.76 15.74
N LYS A 190 12.01 5.62 16.70
CA LYS A 190 13.41 6.00 16.56
C LYS A 190 14.13 5.19 15.46
N GLU A 191 13.93 3.89 15.46
CA GLU A 191 14.44 2.99 14.42
C GLU A 191 13.85 3.35 13.04
N TYR A 192 12.54 3.65 12.98
CA TYR A 192 11.87 4.07 11.75
C TYR A 192 12.44 5.40 11.21
N LYS A 193 12.73 6.36 12.10
CA LYS A 193 13.39 7.61 11.75
C LYS A 193 14.72 7.36 11.05
N GLU A 194 15.60 6.58 11.68
CA GLU A 194 16.93 6.24 11.14
C GLU A 194 16.84 5.60 9.75
N MET A 195 15.85 4.70 9.55
CA MET A 195 15.66 4.03 8.27
C MET A 195 15.18 4.96 7.17
N VAL A 196 14.23 5.86 7.47
CA VAL A 196 13.50 6.62 6.44
C VAL A 196 14.11 7.99 6.17
N GLU A 197 14.84 8.58 7.11
CA GLU A 197 15.40 9.95 7.04
C GLU A 197 16.06 10.30 5.70
N PRO A 198 16.92 9.47 5.09
CA PRO A 198 17.58 9.82 3.82
C PRO A 198 16.64 9.95 2.62
N TYR A 199 15.37 9.54 2.77
CA TYR A 199 14.40 9.44 1.68
C TYR A 199 13.24 10.42 1.82
N VAL A 200 13.09 11.08 2.98
CA VAL A 200 11.95 11.94 3.28
C VAL A 200 12.04 13.26 2.52
N CYS A 201 10.94 13.65 1.90
CA CYS A 201 10.81 14.95 1.25
C CYS A 201 9.36 15.44 1.24
N ASN A 202 9.17 16.73 0.97
CA ASN A 202 7.86 17.28 0.63
C ASN A 202 7.50 16.89 -0.82
N VAL A 203 6.80 15.77 -0.96
CA VAL A 203 6.43 15.20 -2.27
C VAL A 203 5.55 16.15 -3.07
N SER A 204 4.65 16.91 -2.44
CA SER A 204 3.78 17.85 -3.16
C SER A 204 4.60 18.96 -3.84
N LEU A 205 5.58 19.52 -3.16
CA LEU A 205 6.48 20.51 -3.75
C LEU A 205 7.39 19.91 -4.84
N TYR A 206 7.88 18.69 -4.61
CA TYR A 206 8.68 17.98 -5.60
C TYR A 206 7.90 17.74 -6.89
N LEU A 207 6.64 17.27 -6.78
CA LEU A 207 5.79 16.99 -7.93
C LEU A 207 5.33 18.28 -8.65
N ASP A 208 5.02 19.36 -7.92
CA ASP A 208 4.69 20.65 -8.52
C ASP A 208 5.84 21.13 -9.45
N LYS A 209 7.07 21.03 -8.97
CA LYS A 209 8.25 21.36 -9.78
C LYS A 209 8.38 20.41 -10.98
N ALA A 210 8.24 19.12 -10.79
CA ALA A 210 8.36 18.12 -11.85
C ALA A 210 7.30 18.31 -12.94
N ILE A 211 6.06 18.66 -12.56
CA ILE A 211 4.97 18.97 -13.50
C ILE A 211 5.30 20.21 -14.33
N LYS A 212 5.79 21.27 -13.71
CA LYS A 212 6.22 22.51 -14.39
C LYS A 212 7.40 22.28 -15.35
N GLU A 213 8.27 21.33 -15.03
CA GLU A 213 9.38 20.89 -15.88
C GLU A 213 8.93 19.94 -17.02
N GLY A 214 7.64 19.61 -17.09
CA GLY A 214 7.10 18.74 -18.15
C GLY A 214 7.40 17.25 -17.97
N LYS A 215 7.78 16.80 -16.76
CA LYS A 215 8.08 15.40 -16.48
C LYS A 215 6.89 14.47 -16.70
N ASN A 216 7.18 13.25 -17.12
CA ASN A 216 6.20 12.16 -17.22
C ASN A 216 6.06 11.47 -15.87
N ILE A 217 4.87 11.57 -15.28
CA ILE A 217 4.54 11.04 -13.96
C ILE A 217 3.53 9.93 -14.10
N LEU A 218 3.81 8.78 -13.50
CA LEU A 218 2.93 7.62 -13.49
C LEU A 218 2.42 7.37 -12.06
N LEU A 219 1.11 7.47 -11.88
CA LEU A 219 0.43 7.15 -10.62
C LEU A 219 0.06 5.67 -10.64
N GLU A 220 0.65 4.87 -9.76
CA GLU A 220 0.39 3.45 -9.65
C GLU A 220 -0.63 3.16 -8.55
N GLY A 221 -1.82 2.69 -8.96
CA GLY A 221 -2.88 2.27 -8.07
C GLY A 221 -2.72 0.83 -7.59
N GLN A 222 -3.38 0.52 -6.50
CA GLN A 222 -3.46 -0.81 -5.89
C GLN A 222 -4.92 -1.26 -5.81
N LEU A 223 -5.14 -2.57 -5.91
CA LEU A 223 -6.49 -3.15 -5.97
C LEU A 223 -7.31 -2.64 -7.17
N GLY A 224 -8.63 -2.72 -7.13
CA GLY A 224 -9.50 -2.36 -8.24
C GLY A 224 -10.82 -1.74 -7.76
N THR A 225 -11.62 -1.25 -8.69
CA THR A 225 -12.84 -0.49 -8.42
C THR A 225 -13.84 -1.24 -7.53
N LEU A 226 -13.99 -2.55 -7.71
CA LEU A 226 -14.89 -3.37 -6.88
C LEU A 226 -14.40 -3.58 -5.44
N LYS A 227 -13.19 -3.16 -5.13
CA LYS A 227 -12.63 -3.14 -3.77
C LYS A 227 -12.55 -1.73 -3.17
N ASP A 228 -13.08 -0.72 -3.85
CA ASP A 228 -13.15 0.64 -3.33
C ASP A 228 -14.18 0.74 -2.19
N PRO A 229 -13.90 1.49 -1.09
CA PRO A 229 -14.84 1.60 0.03
C PRO A 229 -16.19 2.22 -0.33
N ASP A 230 -16.21 3.15 -1.29
CA ASP A 230 -17.42 3.91 -1.66
C ASP A 230 -18.15 3.31 -2.88
N HIS A 231 -17.41 2.65 -3.79
CA HIS A 231 -17.95 2.15 -5.06
C HIS A 231 -17.90 0.63 -5.20
N GLY A 232 -17.25 -0.06 -4.26
CA GLY A 232 -17.04 -1.51 -4.33
C GLY A 232 -18.14 -2.34 -3.66
N ILE A 233 -17.83 -3.62 -3.44
CA ILE A 233 -18.74 -4.62 -2.87
C ILE A 233 -18.72 -4.58 -1.32
N TYR A 234 -18.97 -3.42 -0.73
CA TYR A 234 -18.97 -3.23 0.71
C TYR A 234 -19.81 -4.30 1.45
N PRO A 235 -19.33 -4.86 2.59
CA PRO A 235 -18.11 -4.51 3.35
C PRO A 235 -16.85 -5.25 2.91
N MET A 236 -16.88 -6.06 1.86
CA MET A 236 -15.76 -6.88 1.39
C MET A 236 -14.82 -6.07 0.47
N VAL A 237 -14.42 -4.88 0.93
CA VAL A 237 -13.59 -3.90 0.25
C VAL A 237 -12.24 -3.71 0.95
N THR A 238 -11.33 -2.96 0.36
CA THR A 238 -10.15 -2.43 1.06
C THR A 238 -10.49 -1.11 1.77
N SER A 239 -9.62 -0.66 2.66
CA SER A 239 -9.86 0.58 3.43
C SER A 239 -9.32 1.83 2.72
N SER A 240 -8.68 1.68 1.56
CA SER A 240 -8.17 2.81 0.75
C SER A 240 -8.99 2.99 -0.52
N SER A 241 -9.15 4.25 -0.98
CA SER A 241 -9.78 4.50 -2.27
C SER A 241 -8.89 4.02 -3.43
N THR A 242 -9.46 3.20 -4.31
CA THR A 242 -8.76 2.54 -5.41
C THR A 242 -8.90 3.29 -6.74
N LEU A 243 -9.70 4.35 -6.76
CA LEU A 243 -10.03 5.11 -7.96
C LEU A 243 -8.91 6.09 -8.36
N ALA A 244 -8.81 6.37 -9.67
CA ALA A 244 -7.83 7.31 -10.20
C ALA A 244 -7.98 8.73 -9.61
N ALA A 245 -9.19 9.14 -9.24
CA ALA A 245 -9.45 10.45 -8.62
C ALA A 245 -8.68 10.62 -7.29
N TYR A 246 -8.53 9.54 -6.50
CA TYR A 246 -7.74 9.60 -5.28
C TYR A 246 -6.23 9.76 -5.56
N GLY A 247 -5.79 9.48 -6.77
CA GLY A 247 -4.40 9.70 -7.20
C GLY A 247 -3.95 11.15 -6.99
N ALA A 248 -4.83 12.10 -7.19
CA ALA A 248 -4.55 13.52 -6.94
C ALA A 248 -4.29 13.77 -5.43
N VAL A 249 -5.14 13.24 -4.57
CA VAL A 249 -5.02 13.37 -3.11
C VAL A 249 -3.79 12.61 -2.60
N GLY A 250 -3.66 11.36 -3.01
CA GLY A 250 -2.58 10.47 -2.54
C GLY A 250 -1.19 10.84 -3.04
N ALA A 251 -1.08 11.56 -4.17
CA ALA A 251 0.16 12.14 -4.67
C ALA A 251 0.39 13.59 -4.20
N GLY A 252 -0.67 14.29 -3.78
CA GLY A 252 -0.60 15.71 -3.40
C GLY A 252 -0.47 16.64 -4.59
N ILE A 253 -1.18 16.36 -5.70
CA ILE A 253 -1.21 17.17 -6.92
C ILE A 253 -2.63 17.63 -7.23
N PRO A 254 -2.82 18.70 -8.03
CA PRO A 254 -4.14 19.11 -8.48
C PRO A 254 -4.81 18.03 -9.36
N PRO A 255 -6.12 17.75 -9.20
CA PRO A 255 -6.78 16.69 -9.94
C PRO A 255 -6.81 16.91 -11.46
N TYR A 256 -6.80 18.15 -11.92
CA TYR A 256 -6.75 18.48 -13.35
C TYR A 256 -5.41 18.15 -14.01
N GLU A 257 -4.37 17.79 -13.25
CA GLU A 257 -3.09 17.34 -13.79
C GLU A 257 -3.12 15.88 -14.27
N ILE A 258 -4.05 15.07 -13.78
CA ILE A 258 -4.25 13.70 -14.27
C ILE A 258 -4.88 13.78 -15.69
N LYS A 259 -4.03 13.71 -16.70
CA LYS A 259 -4.48 13.87 -18.10
C LYS A 259 -4.93 12.55 -18.76
N GLN A 260 -4.51 11.42 -18.21
CA GLN A 260 -4.85 10.11 -18.75
C GLN A 260 -5.07 9.09 -17.64
N ILE A 261 -6.10 8.26 -17.80
CA ILE A 261 -6.37 7.13 -16.90
C ILE A 261 -6.27 5.85 -17.73
N VAL A 262 -5.38 4.95 -17.32
CA VAL A 262 -5.24 3.60 -17.88
C VAL A 262 -5.94 2.64 -16.92
N THR A 263 -7.09 2.14 -17.33
CA THR A 263 -7.84 1.15 -16.55
C THR A 263 -7.47 -0.25 -17.02
N VAL A 264 -6.87 -1.04 -16.12
CA VAL A 264 -6.43 -2.40 -16.42
C VAL A 264 -7.55 -3.38 -16.10
N CYS A 265 -7.83 -4.30 -17.01
CA CYS A 265 -8.74 -5.43 -16.81
C CYS A 265 -8.09 -6.73 -17.27
N LYS A 266 -8.59 -7.86 -16.77
CA LYS A 266 -8.24 -9.20 -17.25
C LYS A 266 -9.23 -9.68 -18.31
N ALA A 267 -8.79 -10.61 -19.15
CA ALA A 267 -9.68 -11.34 -20.05
C ALA A 267 -10.64 -12.29 -19.30
N TYR A 268 -10.28 -12.70 -18.11
CA TYR A 268 -11.11 -13.41 -17.13
C TYR A 268 -10.99 -12.72 -15.77
N SER A 269 -11.98 -12.88 -14.90
CA SER A 269 -11.93 -12.30 -13.55
C SER A 269 -11.23 -13.23 -12.58
N SER A 270 -10.53 -12.66 -11.60
CA SER A 270 -10.09 -13.36 -10.40
C SER A 270 -10.20 -12.43 -9.19
N ALA A 271 -10.44 -13.01 -8.01
CA ALA A 271 -10.61 -12.28 -6.77
C ALA A 271 -9.94 -13.00 -5.60
N VAL A 272 -9.46 -12.21 -4.62
CA VAL A 272 -8.97 -12.72 -3.34
C VAL A 272 -9.88 -12.21 -2.24
N GLY A 273 -10.15 -13.07 -1.23
CA GLY A 273 -11.02 -12.76 -0.10
C GLY A 273 -12.51 -12.96 -0.37
N GLY A 274 -13.32 -12.59 0.60
CA GLY A 274 -14.78 -12.77 0.57
C GLY A 274 -15.50 -11.76 -0.33
N GLY A 275 -16.82 -11.93 -0.40
CA GLY A 275 -17.73 -11.03 -1.09
C GLY A 275 -18.29 -11.57 -2.40
N ALA A 276 -19.09 -10.76 -3.08
CA ALA A 276 -19.74 -11.13 -4.33
C ALA A 276 -18.73 -11.31 -5.45
N PHE A 277 -18.83 -12.43 -6.15
CA PHE A 277 -18.04 -12.72 -7.34
C PHE A 277 -18.92 -13.47 -8.34
N VAL A 278 -19.71 -12.71 -9.08
CA VAL A 278 -20.82 -13.23 -9.91
C VAL A 278 -20.38 -14.12 -11.07
N SER A 279 -19.13 -14.04 -11.49
CA SER A 279 -18.54 -14.87 -12.54
C SER A 279 -17.71 -16.03 -12.03
N GLU A 280 -17.81 -16.35 -10.72
CA GLU A 280 -17.03 -17.45 -10.14
C GLU A 280 -17.41 -18.80 -10.71
N ILE A 281 -16.41 -19.57 -11.10
CA ILE A 281 -16.56 -20.95 -11.57
C ILE A 281 -16.01 -21.92 -10.54
N PHE A 282 -16.48 -23.15 -10.58
CA PHE A 282 -16.13 -24.21 -9.64
C PHE A 282 -15.76 -25.49 -10.37
N GLY A 283 -15.13 -26.43 -9.66
CA GLY A 283 -14.73 -27.73 -10.19
C GLY A 283 -13.44 -27.69 -11.01
N ASP A 284 -13.26 -28.69 -11.87
CA ASP A 284 -12.00 -28.96 -12.57
C ASP A 284 -11.51 -27.79 -13.43
N GLU A 285 -12.42 -27.07 -14.08
CA GLU A 285 -12.09 -25.89 -14.89
C GLU A 285 -11.51 -24.76 -14.02
N ALA A 286 -12.10 -24.53 -12.86
CA ALA A 286 -11.58 -23.53 -11.90
C ALA A 286 -10.21 -23.92 -11.36
N ASP A 287 -10.00 -25.22 -11.07
CA ASP A 287 -8.75 -25.74 -10.54
C ASP A 287 -7.62 -25.65 -11.59
N GLU A 288 -7.95 -25.94 -12.85
CA GLU A 288 -7.01 -25.77 -13.97
C GLU A 288 -6.64 -24.31 -14.15
N LEU A 289 -7.61 -23.40 -14.11
CA LEU A 289 -7.35 -21.95 -14.23
C LEU A 289 -6.48 -21.42 -13.09
N ARG A 290 -6.75 -21.83 -11.84
CA ARG A 290 -5.91 -21.50 -10.66
C ARG A 290 -4.48 -22.00 -10.83
N ARG A 291 -4.31 -23.22 -11.36
CA ARG A 291 -3.01 -23.81 -11.62
C ARG A 291 -2.22 -23.03 -12.69
N GLN A 292 -2.87 -22.60 -13.77
CA GLN A 292 -2.27 -21.83 -14.85
C GLN A 292 -1.87 -20.41 -14.42
N ILE A 293 -2.65 -19.78 -13.55
CA ILE A 293 -2.31 -18.47 -12.97
C ILE A 293 -1.03 -18.53 -12.11
N GLY A 294 -0.64 -19.73 -11.65
CA GLY A 294 0.58 -19.93 -10.84
C GLY A 294 0.48 -19.39 -9.41
N ARG A 295 -0.72 -19.12 -8.94
CA ARG A 295 -1.04 -18.70 -7.56
C ARG A 295 -1.95 -19.75 -6.93
N ALA A 296 -1.40 -20.91 -6.60
CA ALA A 296 -2.11 -21.97 -5.90
C ALA A 296 -2.32 -21.63 -4.40
N SER A 297 -2.77 -20.41 -4.08
CA SER A 297 -3.26 -20.13 -2.74
C SER A 297 -4.73 -20.51 -2.66
N CYS A 298 -5.14 -21.26 -1.64
CA CYS A 298 -6.53 -21.65 -1.38
C CYS A 298 -7.51 -20.47 -1.20
N ARG A 299 -7.07 -19.24 -1.43
CA ARG A 299 -7.84 -18.00 -1.28
C ARG A 299 -8.21 -17.33 -2.60
N GLU A 300 -7.69 -17.81 -3.72
CA GLU A 300 -7.96 -17.22 -5.03
C GLU A 300 -9.23 -17.84 -5.64
N ARG A 301 -10.15 -16.97 -6.02
CA ARG A 301 -11.41 -17.28 -6.72
C ARG A 301 -11.27 -16.90 -8.18
N VAL A 302 -11.75 -17.72 -9.08
CA VAL A 302 -11.68 -17.53 -10.54
C VAL A 302 -13.05 -17.68 -11.17
#